data_1683f3b1d0734c3f05c414411dd8110a
#
_entry.id   1683f3b1d0734c3f05c414411dd8110a
#
_cell.length_a   1.000
_cell.length_b   1.000
_cell.length_c   1.000
_cell.angle_alpha   90.00
_cell.angle_beta   90.00
_cell.angle_gamma   90.00
#
_symmetry.space_group_name_H-M   'P 1'
#
loop_
_entity.id
_entity.type
_entity.pdbx_description
1 polymer ?
#
loop_
_entity_poly.entity_id
_entity_poly.type
_entity_poly.pdbx_seq_one_letter_code
_entity_poly.pdbx_strand_id
1 'polypeptide(L)'
;MDATIYSDGTYLRNNPDWHADDAAWKAGHIARMLERHRMRPPTVVEVGCGSGEVLVQLSQQLAKGTRFTGYDVSPNAYTLCANKVDRHLDFRLGDYLQTQEHHDLALAIDVFEHVEDCFAFVRALRARAKYKIYHIPLDLSVLSLARPGKLMAMRKSAGHIHYFSRDTALALLEDTGHRVVDWFYTSGATELGNPGWKTRVMKLPRNALYRSAPDAAARWLGGYSILALAQ
;
A
#
# COMPACT_ATOMS: atom_id res chain seq x y z
N MET A 1 15.73 -5.57 10.57
CA MET A 1 14.59 -6.01 11.39
C MET A 1 14.39 -7.46 11.09
N ASP A 2 14.19 -8.24 12.10
CA ASP A 2 14.01 -9.66 11.91
C ASP A 2 12.70 -9.90 11.13
N ALA A 3 12.80 -10.42 9.91
CA ALA A 3 11.63 -10.77 9.08
C ALA A 3 10.72 -11.80 9.77
N THR A 4 11.15 -12.28 10.94
CA THR A 4 10.43 -13.25 11.78
C THR A 4 9.06 -12.77 12.23
N ILE A 5 8.81 -11.45 12.37
CA ILE A 5 7.49 -10.96 12.80
C ILE A 5 6.35 -11.38 11.87
N TYR A 6 6.63 -11.58 10.58
CA TYR A 6 5.65 -12.02 9.57
C TYR A 6 5.48 -13.55 9.53
N SER A 7 6.45 -14.30 10.09
CA SER A 7 6.42 -15.76 10.13
C SER A 7 6.11 -16.32 11.52
N ASP A 8 6.47 -15.62 12.60
CA ASP A 8 6.25 -16.07 13.99
C ASP A 8 4.83 -15.78 14.53
N GLY A 9 3.95 -15.22 13.69
CA GLY A 9 2.59 -14.87 14.04
C GLY A 9 2.45 -13.57 14.85
N THR A 10 3.54 -12.85 15.13
CA THR A 10 3.47 -11.58 15.87
C THR A 10 2.67 -10.52 15.12
N TYR A 11 2.92 -10.40 13.81
CA TYR A 11 2.17 -9.47 12.96
C TYR A 11 0.68 -9.83 12.91
N LEU A 12 0.34 -11.11 12.75
CA LEU A 12 -1.04 -11.57 12.74
C LEU A 12 -1.76 -11.30 14.07
N ARG A 13 -1.08 -11.45 15.20
CA ARG A 13 -1.66 -11.11 16.53
C ARG A 13 -1.96 -9.62 16.67
N ASN A 14 -1.10 -8.77 16.11
CA ASN A 14 -1.26 -7.30 16.15
C ASN A 14 -2.25 -6.79 15.10
N ASN A 15 -2.39 -7.50 13.97
CA ASN A 15 -3.23 -7.15 12.83
C ASN A 15 -4.01 -8.40 12.36
N PRO A 16 -5.05 -8.84 13.11
CA PRO A 16 -5.76 -10.10 12.86
C PRO A 16 -6.35 -10.20 11.45
N ASP A 17 -6.87 -9.09 10.95
CA ASP A 17 -7.53 -9.01 9.65
C ASP A 17 -6.54 -8.73 8.51
N TRP A 18 -5.24 -8.61 8.82
CA TRP A 18 -4.19 -8.29 7.86
C TRP A 18 -4.59 -7.11 6.94
N HIS A 19 -5.20 -6.08 7.56
CA HIS A 19 -5.72 -4.89 6.88
C HIS A 19 -6.77 -5.16 5.79
N ALA A 20 -7.54 -6.25 5.92
CA ALA A 20 -8.63 -6.56 4.98
C ALA A 20 -9.74 -5.50 5.00
N ASP A 21 -9.96 -4.84 6.15
CA ASP A 21 -11.02 -3.84 6.34
C ASP A 21 -10.87 -2.61 5.44
N ASP A 22 -9.66 -2.24 5.03
CA ASP A 22 -9.39 -1.09 4.16
C ASP A 22 -9.19 -1.47 2.68
N ALA A 23 -9.24 -2.76 2.36
CA ALA A 23 -8.95 -3.28 1.03
C ALA A 23 -9.89 -2.74 -0.05
N ALA A 24 -11.19 -2.64 0.22
CA ALA A 24 -12.15 -2.07 -0.72
C ALA A 24 -11.85 -0.59 -1.02
N TRP A 25 -11.43 0.16 -0.03
CA TRP A 25 -11.02 1.55 -0.17
C TRP A 25 -9.72 1.67 -0.99
N LYS A 26 -8.71 0.86 -0.72
CA LYS A 26 -7.47 0.79 -1.50
C LYS A 26 -7.74 0.40 -2.96
N ALA A 27 -8.53 -0.63 -3.19
CA ALA A 27 -8.94 -1.07 -4.53
C ALA A 27 -9.68 0.03 -5.30
N GLY A 28 -10.56 0.78 -4.65
CA GLY A 28 -11.25 1.93 -5.24
C GLY A 28 -10.28 3.04 -5.68
N HIS A 29 -9.23 3.33 -4.90
CA HIS A 29 -8.20 4.29 -5.29
C HIS A 29 -7.35 3.79 -6.46
N ILE A 30 -7.00 2.50 -6.48
CA ILE A 30 -6.28 1.88 -7.60
C ILE A 30 -7.14 1.95 -8.87
N ALA A 31 -8.41 1.54 -8.79
CA ALA A 31 -9.34 1.60 -9.93
C ALA A 31 -9.49 3.04 -10.46
N ARG A 32 -9.62 4.03 -9.57
CA ARG A 32 -9.65 5.46 -9.92
C ARG A 32 -8.37 5.91 -10.65
N MET A 33 -7.18 5.48 -10.22
CA MET A 33 -5.92 5.79 -10.91
C MET A 33 -5.91 5.20 -12.31
N LEU A 34 -6.31 3.92 -12.45
CA LEU A 34 -6.37 3.25 -13.73
C LEU A 34 -7.40 3.90 -14.68
N GLU A 35 -8.56 4.28 -14.18
CA GLU A 35 -9.59 4.97 -14.95
C GLU A 35 -9.11 6.34 -15.44
N ARG A 36 -8.48 7.13 -14.56
CA ARG A 36 -7.93 8.45 -14.88
C ARG A 36 -6.92 8.39 -16.03
N HIS A 37 -6.15 7.32 -16.12
CA HIS A 37 -5.17 7.08 -17.18
C HIS A 37 -5.70 6.17 -18.30
N ARG A 38 -6.98 5.80 -18.29
CA ARG A 38 -7.62 4.91 -19.27
C ARG A 38 -6.87 3.59 -19.44
N MET A 39 -6.29 3.10 -18.36
CA MET A 39 -5.52 1.85 -18.34
C MET A 39 -6.44 0.64 -18.18
N ARG A 40 -6.13 -0.42 -18.92
CA ARG A 40 -6.82 -1.71 -18.86
C ARG A 40 -5.76 -2.83 -18.91
N PRO A 41 -5.01 -3.02 -17.81
CA PRO A 41 -3.94 -4.00 -17.80
C PRO A 41 -4.49 -5.42 -17.94
N PRO A 42 -4.01 -6.23 -18.92
CA PRO A 42 -4.40 -7.64 -19.04
C PRO A 42 -3.94 -8.49 -17.87
N THR A 43 -2.80 -8.13 -17.27
CA THR A 43 -2.21 -8.85 -16.13
C THR A 43 -1.83 -7.90 -15.01
N VAL A 44 -2.19 -8.27 -13.79
CA VAL A 44 -1.90 -7.51 -12.57
C VAL A 44 -1.23 -8.44 -11.56
N VAL A 45 -0.13 -8.00 -10.97
CA VAL A 45 0.47 -8.68 -9.81
C VAL A 45 0.46 -7.76 -8.60
N GLU A 46 0.17 -8.30 -7.44
CA GLU A 46 0.37 -7.62 -6.15
C GLU A 46 1.49 -8.30 -5.38
N VAL A 47 2.49 -7.53 -5.01
CA VAL A 47 3.65 -8.00 -4.23
C VAL A 47 3.43 -7.59 -2.78
N GLY A 48 3.47 -8.58 -1.87
CA GLY A 48 3.05 -8.38 -0.48
C GLY A 48 1.52 -8.28 -0.37
N CYS A 49 0.81 -9.25 -0.99
CA CYS A 49 -0.66 -9.19 -1.10
C CYS A 49 -1.42 -9.44 0.22
N GLY A 50 -0.72 -9.84 1.28
CA GLY A 50 -1.31 -10.07 2.58
C GLY A 50 -2.48 -11.05 2.54
N SER A 51 -3.65 -10.60 3.00
CA SER A 51 -4.90 -11.38 2.95
C SER A 51 -5.47 -11.56 1.53
N GLY A 52 -4.87 -10.92 0.50
CA GLY A 52 -5.34 -10.96 -0.89
C GLY A 52 -6.60 -10.14 -1.16
N GLU A 53 -7.13 -9.44 -0.15
CA GLU A 53 -8.44 -8.78 -0.26
C GLU A 53 -8.42 -7.61 -1.25
N VAL A 54 -7.30 -6.89 -1.40
CA VAL A 54 -7.17 -5.81 -2.39
C VAL A 54 -7.38 -6.35 -3.80
N LEU A 55 -6.76 -7.48 -4.15
CA LEU A 55 -6.96 -8.11 -5.47
C LEU A 55 -8.38 -8.64 -5.65
N VAL A 56 -8.98 -9.23 -4.61
CA VAL A 56 -10.39 -9.68 -4.65
C VAL A 56 -11.29 -8.50 -4.98
N GLN A 57 -11.17 -7.40 -4.26
CA GLN A 57 -11.98 -6.19 -4.49
C GLN A 57 -11.71 -5.55 -5.86
N LEU A 58 -10.45 -5.54 -6.29
CA LEU A 58 -10.07 -4.98 -7.59
C LEU A 58 -10.57 -5.85 -8.76
N SER A 59 -10.58 -7.17 -8.60
CA SER A 59 -11.08 -8.10 -9.62
C SER A 59 -12.57 -7.91 -9.93
N GLN A 60 -13.33 -7.42 -8.94
CA GLN A 60 -14.75 -7.09 -9.11
C GLN A 60 -14.96 -5.75 -9.84
N GLN A 61 -13.97 -4.86 -9.80
CA GLN A 61 -14.07 -3.49 -10.34
C GLN A 61 -13.49 -3.36 -11.76
N LEU A 62 -12.51 -4.20 -12.11
CA LEU A 62 -11.84 -4.11 -13.41
C LEU A 62 -12.53 -4.95 -14.48
N ALA A 63 -12.12 -4.75 -15.72
CA ALA A 63 -12.69 -5.43 -16.90
C ALA A 63 -12.61 -6.96 -16.78
N LYS A 64 -13.67 -7.64 -17.19
CA LYS A 64 -13.66 -9.11 -17.31
C LYS A 64 -12.54 -9.53 -18.26
N GLY A 65 -11.64 -10.39 -17.78
CA GLY A 65 -10.49 -10.88 -18.56
C GLY A 65 -9.13 -10.43 -18.03
N THR A 66 -9.06 -9.46 -17.13
CA THR A 66 -7.83 -9.19 -16.37
C THR A 66 -7.49 -10.40 -15.48
N ARG A 67 -6.23 -10.82 -15.50
CA ARG A 67 -5.71 -11.86 -14.60
C ARG A 67 -4.94 -11.21 -13.47
N PHE A 68 -5.17 -11.70 -12.26
CA PHE A 68 -4.57 -11.21 -11.03
C PHE A 68 -3.73 -12.30 -10.37
N THR A 69 -2.56 -11.95 -9.93
CA THR A 69 -1.69 -12.84 -9.15
C THR A 69 -1.21 -12.09 -7.90
N GLY A 70 -1.45 -12.65 -6.73
CA GLY A 70 -0.93 -12.13 -5.47
C GLY A 70 0.27 -12.95 -5.01
N TYR A 71 1.32 -12.29 -4.57
CA TYR A 71 2.49 -12.91 -3.94
C TYR A 71 2.67 -12.39 -2.53
N ASP A 72 2.91 -13.30 -1.60
CA ASP A 72 3.34 -12.95 -0.24
C ASP A 72 4.39 -13.93 0.25
N VAL A 73 5.38 -13.43 0.98
CA VAL A 73 6.44 -14.25 1.57
C VAL A 73 6.03 -14.86 2.92
N SER A 74 4.95 -14.37 3.52
CA SER A 74 4.43 -14.84 4.79
C SER A 74 3.51 -16.04 4.63
N PRO A 75 3.81 -17.21 5.23
CA PRO A 75 2.87 -18.33 5.26
C PRO A 75 1.55 -17.99 5.95
N ASN A 76 1.59 -17.10 6.96
CA ASN A 76 0.39 -16.64 7.66
C ASN A 76 -0.53 -15.82 6.75
N ALA A 77 0.02 -14.91 5.95
CA ALA A 77 -0.73 -14.16 4.94
C ALA A 77 -1.32 -15.10 3.88
N TYR A 78 -0.52 -16.04 3.38
CA TYR A 78 -0.95 -16.99 2.37
C TYR A 78 -2.15 -17.84 2.84
N THR A 79 -2.20 -18.26 4.11
CA THR A 79 -3.36 -18.99 4.63
C THR A 79 -4.67 -18.20 4.58
N LEU A 80 -4.60 -16.86 4.59
CA LEU A 80 -5.77 -15.98 4.52
C LEU A 80 -6.28 -15.78 3.09
N CYS A 81 -5.45 -15.99 2.08
CA CYS A 81 -5.81 -15.79 0.68
C CYS A 81 -5.94 -17.08 -0.14
N ALA A 82 -5.35 -18.19 0.31
CA ALA A 82 -5.26 -19.45 -0.46
C ALA A 82 -6.62 -20.01 -0.93
N ASN A 83 -7.71 -19.74 -0.21
CA ASN A 83 -9.07 -20.19 -0.57
C ASN A 83 -9.84 -19.19 -1.45
N LYS A 84 -9.26 -18.04 -1.79
CA LYS A 84 -9.88 -17.00 -2.62
C LYS A 84 -9.54 -17.12 -4.10
N VAL A 85 -8.86 -18.19 -4.48
CA VAL A 85 -8.46 -18.47 -5.87
C VAL A 85 -9.68 -18.73 -6.74
N ASP A 86 -9.68 -18.16 -7.96
CA ASP A 86 -10.64 -18.46 -9.00
C ASP A 86 -9.95 -18.53 -10.39
N ARG A 87 -10.71 -18.56 -11.48
CA ARG A 87 -10.16 -18.62 -12.84
C ARG A 87 -9.34 -17.41 -13.27
N HIS A 88 -9.46 -16.28 -12.56
CA HIS A 88 -8.80 -15.01 -12.88
C HIS A 88 -7.90 -14.51 -11.75
N LEU A 89 -7.98 -15.12 -10.58
CA LEU A 89 -7.29 -14.72 -9.36
C LEU A 89 -6.51 -15.90 -8.79
N ASP A 90 -5.20 -15.73 -8.65
CA ASP A 90 -4.27 -16.73 -8.12
C ASP A 90 -3.45 -16.13 -6.98
N PHE A 91 -3.10 -16.93 -5.97
CA PHE A 91 -2.23 -16.50 -4.85
C PHE A 91 -1.09 -17.49 -4.67
N ARG A 92 0.10 -16.97 -4.41
CA ARG A 92 1.32 -17.75 -4.32
C ARG A 92 2.16 -17.36 -3.11
N LEU A 93 2.58 -18.35 -2.36
CA LEU A 93 3.56 -18.18 -1.29
C LEU A 93 4.96 -18.08 -1.90
N GLY A 94 5.63 -16.94 -1.72
CA GLY A 94 6.98 -16.73 -2.21
C GLY A 94 7.29 -15.29 -2.55
N ASP A 95 8.53 -15.06 -2.93
CA ASP A 95 9.01 -13.74 -3.36
C ASP A 95 8.87 -13.60 -4.88
N TYR A 96 7.97 -12.72 -5.30
CA TYR A 96 7.77 -12.38 -6.71
C TYR A 96 9.05 -11.95 -7.41
N LEU A 97 9.92 -11.21 -6.73
CA LEU A 97 11.16 -10.68 -7.30
C LEU A 97 12.18 -11.79 -7.63
N GLN A 98 12.04 -12.98 -7.05
CA GLN A 98 12.85 -14.16 -7.37
C GLN A 98 12.30 -14.93 -8.58
N THR A 99 11.10 -14.63 -9.06
CA THR A 99 10.53 -15.24 -10.27
C THR A 99 11.07 -14.58 -11.53
N GLN A 100 10.77 -15.15 -12.69
CA GLN A 100 11.03 -14.54 -14.00
C GLN A 100 9.76 -13.97 -14.64
N GLU A 101 8.68 -13.88 -13.87
CA GLU A 101 7.39 -13.40 -14.37
C GLU A 101 7.40 -11.90 -14.61
N HIS A 102 6.64 -11.48 -15.62
CA HIS A 102 6.42 -10.08 -15.96
C HIS A 102 4.93 -9.82 -16.12
N HIS A 103 4.48 -8.66 -15.66
CA HIS A 103 3.08 -8.26 -15.70
C HIS A 103 2.93 -6.87 -16.32
N ASP A 104 1.71 -6.55 -16.77
CA ASP A 104 1.43 -5.21 -17.29
C ASP A 104 1.40 -4.17 -16.17
N LEU A 105 0.90 -4.57 -15.00
CA LEU A 105 0.82 -3.74 -13.80
C LEU A 105 1.29 -4.51 -12.57
N ALA A 106 2.18 -3.91 -11.80
CA ALA A 106 2.52 -4.37 -10.46
C ALA A 106 1.96 -3.41 -9.40
N LEU A 107 1.45 -3.97 -8.33
CA LEU A 107 0.98 -3.27 -7.15
C LEU A 107 1.93 -3.57 -5.99
N ALA A 108 2.33 -2.55 -5.24
CA ALA A 108 2.98 -2.68 -3.95
C ALA A 108 2.29 -1.70 -2.98
N ILE A 109 1.39 -2.26 -2.17
CA ILE A 109 0.44 -1.52 -1.38
C ILE A 109 0.81 -1.65 0.09
N ASP A 110 1.41 -0.61 0.66
CA ASP A 110 1.94 -0.59 2.03
C ASP A 110 2.93 -1.74 2.28
N VAL A 111 3.99 -1.83 1.48
CA VAL A 111 4.94 -2.95 1.50
C VAL A 111 6.37 -2.52 1.80
N PHE A 112 6.94 -1.61 1.01
CA PHE A 112 8.38 -1.40 1.04
C PHE A 112 8.86 -0.61 2.28
N GLU A 113 7.96 0.01 3.03
CA GLU A 113 8.24 0.55 4.36
C GLU A 113 8.62 -0.54 5.38
N HIS A 114 8.33 -1.80 5.06
CA HIS A 114 8.67 -2.97 5.85
C HIS A 114 9.92 -3.69 5.35
N VAL A 115 10.38 -3.41 4.12
CA VAL A 115 11.49 -4.10 3.48
C VAL A 115 12.82 -3.47 3.89
N GLU A 116 13.78 -4.28 4.34
CA GLU A 116 15.07 -3.78 4.85
C GLU A 116 15.81 -2.94 3.81
N ASP A 117 16.01 -3.45 2.60
CA ASP A 117 16.53 -2.70 1.47
C ASP A 117 15.39 -2.26 0.53
N CYS A 118 14.67 -1.21 0.93
CA CYS A 118 13.54 -0.70 0.15
C CYS A 118 13.97 -0.15 -1.22
N PHE A 119 15.18 0.39 -1.36
CA PHE A 119 15.69 0.84 -2.66
C PHE A 119 15.93 -0.32 -3.62
N ALA A 120 16.55 -1.41 -3.15
CA ALA A 120 16.75 -2.60 -3.98
C ALA A 120 15.40 -3.23 -4.37
N PHE A 121 14.45 -3.32 -3.44
CA PHE A 121 13.09 -3.81 -3.71
C PHE A 121 12.41 -3.02 -4.81
N VAL A 122 12.33 -1.70 -4.68
CA VAL A 122 11.65 -0.82 -5.64
C VAL A 122 12.37 -0.87 -7.00
N ARG A 123 13.71 -0.89 -7.01
CA ARG A 123 14.51 -1.02 -8.24
C ARG A 123 14.28 -2.35 -8.94
N ALA A 124 14.18 -3.46 -8.20
CA ALA A 124 13.91 -4.78 -8.76
C ALA A 124 12.48 -4.85 -9.34
N LEU A 125 11.49 -4.28 -8.65
CA LEU A 125 10.11 -4.27 -9.12
C LEU A 125 9.94 -3.48 -10.42
N ARG A 126 10.76 -2.44 -10.63
CA ARG A 126 10.78 -1.66 -11.87
C ARG A 126 10.94 -2.55 -13.11
N ALA A 127 11.79 -3.55 -13.06
CA ALA A 127 12.07 -4.44 -14.18
C ALA A 127 10.98 -5.47 -14.45
N ARG A 128 10.04 -5.67 -13.51
CA ARG A 128 9.07 -6.78 -13.53
C ARG A 128 7.70 -6.42 -14.05
N ALA A 129 7.41 -5.14 -14.27
CA ALA A 129 6.13 -4.71 -14.83
C ALA A 129 6.29 -3.45 -15.66
N LYS A 130 5.39 -3.27 -16.64
CA LYS A 130 5.36 -2.07 -17.48
C LYS A 130 4.96 -0.85 -16.66
N TYR A 131 3.95 -0.98 -15.81
CA TYR A 131 3.49 0.06 -14.90
C TYR A 131 3.51 -0.45 -13.46
N LYS A 132 3.67 0.44 -12.51
CA LYS A 132 3.63 0.15 -11.08
C LYS A 132 2.70 1.13 -10.39
N ILE A 133 1.90 0.64 -9.45
CA ILE A 133 1.17 1.47 -8.50
C ILE A 133 1.70 1.16 -7.11
N TYR A 134 2.12 2.22 -6.44
CA TYR A 134 2.60 2.19 -5.07
C TYR A 134 1.61 2.92 -4.19
N HIS A 135 1.21 2.31 -3.07
CA HIS A 135 0.57 3.02 -1.96
C HIS A 135 1.58 3.12 -0.84
N ILE A 136 1.85 4.35 -0.39
CA ILE A 136 2.97 4.64 0.50
C ILE A 136 2.47 5.46 1.68
N PRO A 137 2.55 4.96 2.92
CA PRO A 137 2.18 5.69 4.10
C PRO A 137 3.15 6.86 4.36
N LEU A 138 2.60 8.02 4.69
CA LEU A 138 3.36 9.23 4.99
C LEU A 138 3.44 9.43 6.50
N ASP A 139 4.34 8.70 7.13
CA ASP A 139 4.50 8.70 8.60
C ASP A 139 5.20 9.92 9.12
N LEU A 140 6.01 10.60 8.27
CA LEU A 140 6.71 11.82 8.65
C LEU A 140 5.79 13.03 8.51
N SER A 141 5.35 13.52 9.66
CA SER A 141 4.62 14.79 9.78
C SER A 141 5.12 15.55 11.02
N VAL A 142 4.86 16.84 11.06
CA VAL A 142 5.20 17.66 12.25
C VAL A 142 4.57 17.04 13.51
N LEU A 143 3.31 16.65 13.44
CA LEU A 143 2.60 16.07 14.58
C LEU A 143 3.12 14.70 14.98
N SER A 144 3.58 13.86 14.03
CA SER A 144 4.17 12.56 14.36
C SER A 144 5.52 12.70 15.04
N LEU A 145 6.34 13.67 14.58
CA LEU A 145 7.65 13.96 15.14
C LEU A 145 7.57 14.68 16.50
N ALA A 146 6.57 15.55 16.68
CA ALA A 146 6.34 16.25 17.94
C ALA A 146 5.80 15.32 19.06
N ARG A 147 5.33 14.12 18.73
CA ARG A 147 4.83 13.14 19.71
C ARG A 147 5.92 12.14 20.06
N PRO A 148 6.52 12.21 21.28
CA PRO A 148 7.56 11.27 21.68
C PRO A 148 7.13 9.81 21.51
N GLY A 149 7.99 9.01 20.89
CA GLY A 149 7.76 7.56 20.71
C GLY A 149 6.74 7.16 19.64
N LYS A 150 6.09 8.11 18.94
CA LYS A 150 5.06 7.78 17.95
C LYS A 150 5.59 6.87 16.84
N LEU A 151 6.72 7.20 16.22
CA LEU A 151 7.32 6.39 15.15
C LEU A 151 7.78 5.02 15.69
N MET A 152 8.33 4.97 16.91
CA MET A 152 8.71 3.70 17.54
C MET A 152 7.49 2.82 17.89
N ALA A 153 6.36 3.43 18.23
CA ALA A 153 5.11 2.70 18.41
C ALA A 153 4.63 2.08 17.08
N MET A 154 4.70 2.83 15.97
CA MET A 154 4.38 2.33 14.62
C MET A 154 5.32 1.19 14.21
N ARG A 155 6.62 1.33 14.49
CA ARG A 155 7.58 0.25 14.27
C ARG A 155 7.20 -1.04 14.99
N LYS A 156 6.71 -0.94 16.22
CA LYS A 156 6.34 -2.11 17.03
C LYS A 156 4.99 -2.70 16.63
N SER A 157 4.00 -1.87 16.26
CA SER A 157 2.64 -2.33 15.95
C SER A 157 2.47 -2.75 14.49
N ALA A 158 2.94 -1.93 13.56
CA ALA A 158 2.79 -2.15 12.12
C ALA A 158 4.06 -2.69 11.44
N GLY A 159 5.24 -2.60 12.09
CA GLY A 159 6.48 -3.09 11.50
C GLY A 159 7.16 -2.11 10.55
N HIS A 160 6.77 -0.84 10.53
CA HIS A 160 7.41 0.17 9.68
C HIS A 160 8.85 0.41 10.11
N ILE A 161 9.79 0.15 9.22
CA ILE A 161 11.23 0.41 9.43
C ILE A 161 11.70 1.62 8.63
N HIS A 162 10.97 1.99 7.59
CA HIS A 162 11.14 3.22 6.83
C HIS A 162 9.95 4.15 7.05
N TYR A 163 10.22 5.44 7.08
CA TYR A 163 9.21 6.47 7.31
C TYR A 163 9.33 7.51 6.20
N PHE A 164 8.23 7.86 5.57
CA PHE A 164 8.23 8.74 4.41
C PHE A 164 7.44 10.02 4.67
N SER A 165 7.91 11.11 4.06
CA SER A 165 7.10 12.24 3.64
C SER A 165 6.75 12.06 2.16
N ARG A 166 5.83 12.87 1.63
CA ARG A 166 5.55 12.85 0.18
C ARG A 166 6.84 13.00 -0.64
N ASP A 167 7.66 13.97 -0.27
CA ASP A 167 8.85 14.33 -1.06
C ASP A 167 9.87 13.18 -1.05
N THR A 168 10.12 12.56 0.11
CA THR A 168 11.05 11.42 0.20
C THR A 168 10.50 10.14 -0.45
N ALA A 169 9.18 9.94 -0.45
CA ALA A 169 8.55 8.81 -1.13
C ALA A 169 8.68 8.94 -2.66
N LEU A 170 8.40 10.12 -3.21
CA LEU A 170 8.55 10.38 -4.65
C LEU A 170 10.02 10.33 -5.07
N ALA A 171 10.93 10.91 -4.28
CA ALA A 171 12.37 10.86 -4.54
C ALA A 171 12.88 9.41 -4.59
N LEU A 172 12.43 8.53 -3.67
CA LEU A 172 12.81 7.11 -3.71
C LEU A 172 12.40 6.45 -5.03
N LEU A 173 11.20 6.74 -5.54
CA LEU A 173 10.78 6.21 -6.85
C LEU A 173 11.67 6.72 -7.97
N GLU A 174 11.98 8.02 -8.00
CA GLU A 174 12.83 8.64 -9.01
C GLU A 174 14.28 8.14 -8.93
N ASP A 175 14.86 8.06 -7.73
CA ASP A 175 16.22 7.56 -7.48
C ASP A 175 16.40 6.09 -7.84
N THR A 176 15.32 5.32 -7.83
CA THR A 176 15.30 3.92 -8.30
C THR A 176 15.03 3.78 -9.80
N GLY A 177 14.95 4.91 -10.51
CA GLY A 177 14.83 4.99 -11.96
C GLY A 177 13.39 4.91 -12.48
N HIS A 178 12.39 5.09 -11.63
CA HIS A 178 11.01 5.20 -12.06
C HIS A 178 10.73 6.59 -12.61
N ARG A 179 9.88 6.64 -13.61
CA ARG A 179 9.22 7.87 -14.03
C ARG A 179 7.85 7.94 -13.36
N VAL A 180 7.69 8.79 -12.36
CA VAL A 180 6.38 9.05 -11.73
C VAL A 180 5.47 9.71 -12.77
N VAL A 181 4.37 9.04 -13.10
CA VAL A 181 3.38 9.49 -14.10
C VAL A 181 2.33 10.37 -13.47
N ASP A 182 1.83 9.95 -12.29
CA ASP A 182 0.78 10.62 -11.55
C ASP A 182 0.80 10.17 -10.10
N TRP A 183 0.25 10.98 -9.23
CA TRP A 183 0.04 10.61 -7.83
C TRP A 183 -1.06 11.47 -7.21
N PHE A 184 -1.65 10.99 -6.13
CA PHE A 184 -2.56 11.76 -5.29
C PHE A 184 -2.52 11.26 -3.84
N TYR A 185 -2.94 12.13 -2.94
CA TYR A 185 -3.10 11.76 -1.54
C TYR A 185 -4.31 10.86 -1.34
N THR A 186 -4.15 9.89 -0.43
CA THR A 186 -5.24 9.11 0.15
C THR A 186 -5.30 9.35 1.65
N SER A 187 -6.46 9.23 2.26
CA SER A 187 -6.62 9.57 3.67
C SER A 187 -7.48 8.54 4.41
N GLY A 188 -6.84 7.44 4.83
CA GLY A 188 -7.51 6.44 5.65
C GLY A 188 -8.11 7.05 6.93
N ALA A 189 -7.41 8.00 7.55
CA ALA A 189 -7.87 8.67 8.78
C ALA A 189 -9.19 9.45 8.61
N THR A 190 -9.50 9.93 7.40
CA THR A 190 -10.71 10.71 7.13
C THR A 190 -11.77 9.93 6.38
N GLU A 191 -11.35 8.99 5.54
CA GLU A 191 -12.23 8.23 4.65
C GLU A 191 -12.67 6.89 5.25
N LEU A 192 -11.82 6.25 6.08
CA LEU A 192 -12.11 4.98 6.74
C LEU A 192 -12.63 5.16 8.16
N GLY A 193 -13.39 4.17 8.59
CA GLY A 193 -13.71 3.91 9.98
C GLY A 193 -14.92 4.64 10.53
N ASN A 194 -15.48 4.04 11.58
CA ASN A 194 -16.55 4.61 12.41
C ASN A 194 -15.90 5.22 13.67
N PRO A 195 -15.36 6.43 13.59
CA PRO A 195 -14.60 7.02 14.69
C PRO A 195 -15.55 7.37 15.84
N GLY A 196 -15.08 7.16 17.06
CA GLY A 196 -15.73 7.69 18.24
C GLY A 196 -15.95 9.23 18.13
N TRP A 197 -16.87 9.78 18.91
CA TRP A 197 -17.28 11.18 18.80
C TRP A 197 -16.12 12.20 18.84
N LYS A 198 -15.08 11.96 19.64
CA LYS A 198 -13.87 12.81 19.70
C LYS A 198 -13.15 12.88 18.35
N THR A 199 -13.04 11.75 17.66
CA THR A 199 -12.41 11.67 16.35
C THR A 199 -13.29 12.34 15.28
N ARG A 200 -14.64 12.28 15.41
CA ARG A 200 -15.57 13.00 14.50
C ARG A 200 -15.38 14.53 14.57
N VAL A 201 -15.26 15.10 15.76
CA VAL A 201 -15.02 16.54 15.93
C VAL A 201 -13.67 16.96 15.32
N MET A 202 -12.63 16.16 15.53
CA MET A 202 -11.30 16.40 14.95
C MET A 202 -11.21 16.18 13.44
N LYS A 203 -12.13 15.39 12.85
CA LYS A 203 -12.19 15.18 11.39
C LYS A 203 -12.58 16.46 10.62
N LEU A 204 -13.45 17.31 11.18
CA LEU A 204 -13.94 18.50 10.47
C LEU A 204 -12.81 19.48 10.11
N PRO A 205 -11.98 19.99 11.04
CA PRO A 205 -10.88 20.89 10.69
C PRO A 205 -9.81 20.19 9.84
N ARG A 206 -9.57 18.89 10.05
CA ARG A 206 -8.66 18.10 9.23
C ARG A 206 -9.14 18.02 7.77
N ASN A 207 -10.43 17.74 7.55
CA ASN A 207 -11.03 17.67 6.21
C ASN A 207 -11.04 19.04 5.54
N ALA A 208 -11.32 20.12 6.26
CA ALA A 208 -11.26 21.46 5.73
C ALA A 208 -9.85 21.82 5.25
N LEU A 209 -8.83 21.56 6.09
CA LEU A 209 -7.45 21.79 5.72
C LEU A 209 -7.01 20.90 4.53
N TYR A 210 -7.41 19.63 4.52
CA TYR A 210 -7.07 18.72 3.42
C TYR A 210 -7.69 19.17 2.08
N ARG A 211 -8.92 19.67 2.10
CA ARG A 211 -9.58 20.16 0.88
C ARG A 211 -8.96 21.45 0.33
N SER A 212 -8.50 22.34 1.21
CA SER A 212 -7.93 23.63 0.82
C SER A 212 -6.41 23.56 0.57
N ALA A 213 -5.69 22.75 1.35
CA ALA A 213 -4.23 22.65 1.31
C ALA A 213 -3.77 21.22 1.67
N PRO A 214 -3.92 20.23 0.74
CA PRO A 214 -3.62 18.83 1.01
C PRO A 214 -2.17 18.60 1.44
N ASP A 215 -1.21 19.29 0.82
CA ASP A 215 0.20 19.25 1.19
C ASP A 215 0.44 19.70 2.64
N ALA A 216 -0.17 20.80 3.05
CA ALA A 216 -0.07 21.29 4.42
C ALA A 216 -0.70 20.28 5.40
N ALA A 217 -1.87 19.72 5.06
CA ALA A 217 -2.52 18.73 5.90
C ALA A 217 -1.63 17.48 6.09
N ALA A 218 -1.03 16.96 5.02
CA ALA A 218 -0.13 15.81 5.10
C ALA A 218 1.12 16.11 5.92
N ARG A 219 1.78 17.27 5.67
CA ARG A 219 3.02 17.66 6.36
C ARG A 219 2.82 17.94 7.85
N TRP A 220 1.71 18.61 8.22
CA TRP A 220 1.48 19.02 9.60
C TRP A 220 0.77 17.96 10.43
N LEU A 221 -0.32 17.38 9.91
CA LEU A 221 -1.22 16.54 10.70
C LEU A 221 -0.91 15.04 10.60
N GLY A 222 -0.31 14.59 9.48
CA GLY A 222 -0.07 13.17 9.20
C GLY A 222 -1.35 12.34 9.06
N GLY A 223 -1.20 11.02 8.90
CA GLY A 223 -2.33 10.10 8.67
C GLY A 223 -2.84 10.16 7.23
N TYR A 224 -1.96 10.45 6.31
CA TYR A 224 -2.15 10.41 4.86
C TYR A 224 -1.17 9.41 4.25
N SER A 225 -1.52 8.91 3.08
CA SER A 225 -0.63 8.16 2.20
C SER A 225 -0.65 8.80 0.82
N ILE A 226 0.23 8.37 -0.06
CA ILE A 226 0.11 8.67 -1.50
C ILE A 226 -0.15 7.38 -2.26
N LEU A 227 -0.96 7.48 -3.30
CA LEU A 227 -1.03 6.48 -4.35
C LEU A 227 -0.28 7.04 -5.57
N ALA A 228 0.79 6.38 -5.99
CA ALA A 228 1.65 6.82 -7.08
C ALA A 228 1.64 5.80 -8.22
N LEU A 229 1.39 6.28 -9.44
CA LEU A 229 1.56 5.53 -10.68
C LEU A 229 2.93 5.85 -11.27
N ALA A 230 3.71 4.82 -11.54
CA ALA A 230 5.06 4.92 -12.10
C ALA A 230 5.27 3.98 -13.29
N GLN A 231 6.23 4.34 -14.12
CA GLN A 231 6.67 3.56 -15.27
C GLN A 231 8.16 3.28 -15.21
#